data_654139fcf340c68b0944c7749239c818
#
_entry.id   654139fcf340c68b0944c7749239c818
#
_cell.length_a   1.000
_cell.length_b   1.000
_cell.length_c   1.000
_cell.angle_alpha   90.00
_cell.angle_beta   90.00
_cell.angle_gamma   90.00
#
_symmetry.space_group_name_H-M   'P 1'
#
loop_
_entity.id
_entity.type
_entity.pdbx_description
1 polymer ?
#
loop_
_entity_poly.entity_id
_entity_poly.type
_entity_poly.pdbx_seq_one_letter_code
_entity_poly.pdbx_strand_id
1 'polypeptide(L)'
;MPTLRALAAIARSQPTRAIELLQANVPYELAVPATAFNFFFGSLYPVYVRGQAYAAGGLPQQATAEFQKILDHPGLMMGDPAGARARLEKARSLARAGNVAAARTAYEDFLALWKDADLDVPILAQAKADYAKLQ
;
A
#
# COMPACT_ATOMS: atom_id res chain seq x y z
N MET A 1 -17.75 -3.92 9.69
CA MET A 1 -16.50 -3.20 9.41
C MET A 1 -16.23 -3.19 7.90
N PRO A 2 -16.19 -2.03 7.25
CA PRO A 2 -16.03 -1.94 5.78
C PRO A 2 -14.74 -2.58 5.27
N THR A 3 -13.61 -2.38 5.97
CA THR A 3 -12.29 -2.86 5.56
C THR A 3 -12.21 -4.38 5.44
N LEU A 4 -12.75 -5.13 6.41
CA LEU A 4 -12.77 -6.60 6.33
C LEU A 4 -13.66 -7.10 5.19
N ARG A 5 -14.78 -6.42 4.92
CA ARG A 5 -15.65 -6.75 3.78
C ARG A 5 -14.96 -6.45 2.46
N ALA A 6 -14.19 -5.36 2.39
CA ALA A 6 -13.39 -5.02 1.21
C ALA A 6 -12.29 -6.05 0.94
N LEU A 7 -11.56 -6.50 1.97
CA LEU A 7 -10.59 -7.59 1.83
C LEU A 7 -11.23 -8.88 1.32
N ALA A 8 -12.41 -9.24 1.86
CA ALA A 8 -13.16 -10.40 1.37
C ALA A 8 -13.62 -10.24 -0.09
N ALA A 9 -13.97 -9.02 -0.51
CA ALA A 9 -14.32 -8.72 -1.90
C ALA A 9 -13.10 -8.84 -2.81
N ILE A 10 -11.93 -8.34 -2.41
CA ILE A 10 -10.67 -8.50 -3.16
C ILE A 10 -10.35 -10.01 -3.34
N ALA A 11 -10.43 -10.79 -2.26
CA ALA A 11 -10.18 -12.22 -2.29
C ALA A 11 -11.13 -12.98 -3.23
N ARG A 12 -12.33 -12.43 -3.48
CA ARG A 12 -13.34 -12.96 -4.44
C ARG A 12 -13.21 -12.36 -5.83
N SER A 13 -12.14 -11.65 -6.14
CA SER A 13 -11.93 -10.95 -7.41
C SER A 13 -13.02 -9.92 -7.73
N GLN A 14 -13.51 -9.22 -6.71
CA GLN A 14 -14.53 -8.17 -6.81
C GLN A 14 -13.95 -6.80 -6.41
N PRO A 15 -12.95 -6.27 -7.16
CA PRO A 15 -12.25 -5.04 -6.78
C PRO A 15 -13.16 -3.82 -6.73
N THR A 16 -14.09 -3.66 -7.67
CA THR A 16 -15.06 -2.57 -7.70
C THR A 16 -15.87 -2.53 -6.41
N ARG A 17 -16.35 -3.69 -5.95
CA ARG A 17 -17.09 -3.80 -4.71
C ARG A 17 -16.25 -3.42 -3.48
N ALA A 18 -14.97 -3.78 -3.48
CA ALA A 18 -14.04 -3.40 -2.42
C ALA A 18 -13.85 -1.88 -2.36
N ILE A 19 -13.69 -1.23 -3.52
CA ILE A 19 -13.56 0.23 -3.63
C ILE A 19 -14.82 0.91 -3.06
N GLU A 20 -16.02 0.49 -3.50
CA GLU A 20 -17.30 1.04 -3.01
C GLU A 20 -17.42 0.96 -1.48
N LEU A 21 -17.09 -0.20 -0.90
CA LEU A 21 -17.15 -0.42 0.55
C LEU A 21 -16.23 0.51 1.34
N LEU A 22 -15.13 0.96 0.73
CA LEU A 22 -14.14 1.82 1.38
C LEU A 22 -14.39 3.31 1.17
N GLN A 23 -15.30 3.71 0.27
CA GLN A 23 -15.65 5.13 0.07
C GLN A 23 -16.18 5.79 1.34
N ALA A 24 -16.90 5.06 2.17
CA ALA A 24 -17.42 5.56 3.44
C ALA A 24 -16.32 5.98 4.44
N ASN A 25 -15.09 5.51 4.26
CA ASN A 25 -13.98 5.81 5.14
C ASN A 25 -13.23 7.10 4.74
N VAL A 26 -13.41 7.58 3.50
CA VAL A 26 -12.64 8.71 2.94
C VAL A 26 -12.68 9.96 3.82
N PRO A 27 -13.84 10.40 4.37
CA PRO A 27 -13.89 11.60 5.21
C PRO A 27 -13.13 11.47 6.54
N TYR A 28 -12.82 10.25 6.98
CA TYR A 28 -12.27 9.95 8.30
C TYR A 28 -10.86 9.34 8.27
N GLU A 29 -10.30 9.09 7.10
CA GLU A 29 -9.06 8.31 6.96
C GLU A 29 -7.82 9.00 7.55
N LEU A 30 -7.83 10.34 7.67
CA LEU A 30 -6.77 11.10 8.31
C LEU A 30 -7.12 11.49 9.76
N ALA A 31 -8.27 11.06 10.27
CA ALA A 31 -8.66 11.35 11.64
C ALA A 31 -7.86 10.50 12.63
N VAL A 32 -7.27 11.17 13.62
CA VAL A 32 -6.63 10.51 14.75
C VAL A 32 -7.71 10.15 15.77
N PRO A 33 -7.87 8.89 16.19
CA PRO A 33 -8.81 8.56 17.26
C PRO A 33 -8.48 9.31 18.53
N ALA A 34 -9.49 9.89 19.18
CA ALA A 34 -9.32 10.68 20.41
C ALA A 34 -8.80 9.85 21.60
N THR A 35 -8.84 8.52 21.51
CA THR A 35 -8.32 7.60 22.53
C THR A 35 -6.94 7.10 22.12
N ALA A 36 -5.92 7.73 22.68
CA ALA A 36 -4.50 7.49 22.39
C ALA A 36 -3.98 6.06 22.77
N PHE A 37 -4.82 5.17 23.21
CA PHE A 37 -4.44 3.80 23.56
C PHE A 37 -4.35 2.83 22.37
N ASN A 38 -4.71 3.25 21.18
CA ASN A 38 -4.67 2.40 19.97
C ASN A 38 -3.40 2.63 19.13
N PHE A 39 -2.22 2.54 19.74
CA PHE A 39 -0.93 2.60 19.05
C PHE A 39 -0.71 1.48 18.01
N PHE A 40 -1.60 0.49 17.94
CA PHE A 40 -1.43 -0.70 17.10
C PHE A 40 -2.34 -0.76 15.87
N PHE A 41 -3.25 0.20 15.68
CA PHE A 41 -4.15 0.17 14.53
C PHE A 41 -3.87 1.37 13.62
N GLY A 42 -3.11 1.11 12.56
CA GLY A 42 -2.84 2.10 11.53
C GLY A 42 -4.14 2.71 10.99
N SER A 43 -4.36 4.00 11.24
CA SER A 43 -5.54 4.72 10.75
C SER A 43 -5.64 4.69 9.22
N LEU A 44 -4.51 4.49 8.54
CA LEU A 44 -4.41 4.42 7.08
C LEU A 44 -4.56 3.01 6.50
N TYR A 45 -4.88 2.00 7.31
CA TYR A 45 -5.10 0.64 6.79
C TYR A 45 -6.25 0.55 5.78
N PRO A 46 -7.39 1.24 5.94
CA PRO A 46 -8.40 1.31 4.89
C PRO A 46 -7.89 1.91 3.57
N VAL A 47 -6.99 2.90 3.63
CA VAL A 47 -6.32 3.50 2.45
C VAL A 47 -5.45 2.45 1.76
N TYR A 48 -4.67 1.69 2.53
CA TYR A 48 -3.87 0.59 2.01
C TYR A 48 -4.72 -0.46 1.26
N VAL A 49 -5.81 -0.91 1.88
CA VAL A 49 -6.73 -1.89 1.27
C VAL A 49 -7.40 -1.33 0.02
N ARG A 50 -7.74 -0.02 -0.01
CA ARG A 50 -8.29 0.62 -1.21
C ARG A 50 -7.25 0.68 -2.34
N GLY A 51 -5.99 0.97 -2.02
CA GLY A 51 -4.88 0.87 -2.98
C GLY A 51 -4.76 -0.54 -3.58
N GLN A 52 -4.86 -1.58 -2.75
CA GLN A 52 -4.88 -2.97 -3.24
C GLN A 52 -6.09 -3.26 -4.13
N ALA A 53 -7.26 -2.73 -3.80
CA ALA A 53 -8.47 -2.89 -4.62
C ALA A 53 -8.31 -2.22 -5.99
N TYR A 54 -7.75 -1.01 -6.05
CA TYR A 54 -7.44 -0.35 -7.32
C TYR A 54 -6.42 -1.15 -8.15
N ALA A 55 -5.36 -1.65 -7.52
CA ALA A 55 -4.36 -2.48 -8.21
C ALA A 55 -4.97 -3.77 -8.78
N ALA A 56 -5.83 -4.44 -8.01
CA ALA A 56 -6.55 -5.64 -8.44
C ALA A 56 -7.58 -5.35 -9.55
N GLY A 57 -8.14 -4.14 -9.57
CA GLY A 57 -9.07 -3.66 -10.58
C GLY A 57 -8.44 -3.14 -11.86
N GLY A 58 -7.09 -3.23 -12.01
CA GLY A 58 -6.39 -2.73 -13.19
C GLY A 58 -6.32 -1.20 -13.26
N LEU A 59 -6.38 -0.52 -12.11
CA LEU A 59 -6.34 0.94 -11.97
C LEU A 59 -5.05 1.39 -11.26
N PRO A 60 -3.86 1.20 -11.89
CA PRO A 60 -2.58 1.37 -11.21
C PRO A 60 -2.27 2.82 -10.85
N GLN A 61 -2.78 3.82 -11.55
CA GLN A 61 -2.61 5.23 -11.21
C GLN A 61 -3.32 5.56 -9.89
N GLN A 62 -4.56 5.11 -9.73
CA GLN A 62 -5.33 5.28 -8.50
C GLN A 62 -4.69 4.51 -7.33
N ALA A 63 -4.20 3.30 -7.59
CA ALA A 63 -3.45 2.54 -6.60
C ALA A 63 -2.19 3.29 -6.13
N THR A 64 -1.43 3.85 -7.06
CA THR A 64 -0.25 4.68 -6.75
C THR A 64 -0.61 5.86 -5.86
N ALA A 65 -1.71 6.56 -6.15
CA ALA A 65 -2.16 7.71 -5.36
C ALA A 65 -2.53 7.32 -3.91
N GLU A 66 -3.20 6.18 -3.72
CA GLU A 66 -3.54 5.68 -2.38
C GLU A 66 -2.28 5.31 -1.58
N PHE A 67 -1.33 4.61 -2.18
CA PHE A 67 -0.08 4.26 -1.50
C PHE A 67 0.76 5.51 -1.22
N GLN A 68 0.79 6.49 -2.13
CA GLN A 68 1.46 7.77 -1.89
C GLN A 68 0.85 8.51 -0.69
N LYS A 69 -0.47 8.55 -0.55
CA LYS A 69 -1.15 9.15 0.60
C LYS A 69 -0.66 8.57 1.93
N ILE A 70 -0.43 7.27 1.99
CA ILE A 70 0.16 6.63 3.19
C ILE A 70 1.57 7.18 3.45
N LEU A 71 2.39 7.30 2.41
CA LEU A 71 3.77 7.76 2.53
C LEU A 71 3.90 9.24 2.89
N ASP A 72 2.90 10.05 2.53
CA ASP A 72 2.82 11.47 2.87
C ASP A 72 2.47 11.70 4.36
N HIS A 73 1.99 10.67 5.06
CA HIS A 73 1.56 10.75 6.45
C HIS A 73 2.29 9.72 7.35
N PRO A 74 3.64 9.74 7.40
CA PRO A 74 4.40 8.74 8.14
C PRO A 74 4.09 8.72 9.64
N GLY A 75 3.72 9.87 10.22
CA GLY A 75 3.34 10.00 11.62
C GLY A 75 2.06 9.25 12.00
N LEU A 76 1.18 8.98 11.03
CA LEU A 76 -0.03 8.18 11.26
C LEU A 76 0.23 6.67 11.18
N MET A 77 1.35 6.26 10.62
CA MET A 77 1.70 4.84 10.48
C MET A 77 2.40 4.27 11.71
N MET A 78 3.11 5.09 12.48
CA MET A 78 3.73 4.76 13.77
C MET A 78 4.39 3.36 13.84
N GLY A 79 5.12 2.97 12.78
CA GLY A 79 5.78 1.66 12.70
C GLY A 79 4.90 0.53 12.19
N ASP A 80 3.68 0.79 11.74
CA ASP A 80 2.82 -0.22 11.11
C ASP A 80 3.50 -0.78 9.85
N PRO A 81 3.59 -2.10 9.69
CA PRO A 81 4.16 -2.75 8.49
C PRO A 81 3.49 -2.32 7.17
N ALA A 82 2.26 -1.80 7.20
CA ALA A 82 1.59 -1.28 6.03
C ALA A 82 2.33 -0.11 5.38
N GLY A 83 3.10 0.69 6.14
CA GLY A 83 3.95 1.75 5.59
C GLY A 83 5.05 1.20 4.68
N ALA A 84 5.76 0.16 5.12
CA ALA A 84 6.78 -0.50 4.31
C ALA A 84 6.16 -1.18 3.08
N ARG A 85 5.04 -1.85 3.26
CA ARG A 85 4.30 -2.49 2.15
C ARG A 85 3.79 -1.47 1.15
N ALA A 86 3.29 -0.31 1.59
CA ALA A 86 2.83 0.76 0.70
C ALA A 86 3.95 1.26 -0.23
N ARG A 87 5.20 1.32 0.22
CA ARG A 87 6.35 1.66 -0.64
C ARG A 87 6.52 0.66 -1.77
N LEU A 88 6.50 -0.63 -1.46
CA LEU A 88 6.62 -1.69 -2.46
C LEU A 88 5.41 -1.72 -3.41
N GLU A 89 4.20 -1.61 -2.89
CA GLU A 89 2.98 -1.62 -3.72
C GLU A 89 2.89 -0.37 -4.62
N LYS A 90 3.41 0.79 -4.18
CA LYS A 90 3.57 1.97 -5.02
C LYS A 90 4.50 1.67 -6.20
N ALA A 91 5.66 1.08 -5.95
CA ALA A 91 6.62 0.73 -7.01
C ALA A 91 6.00 -0.24 -8.02
N ARG A 92 5.28 -1.26 -7.55
CA ARG A 92 4.54 -2.21 -8.39
C ARG A 92 3.46 -1.52 -9.23
N SER A 93 2.72 -0.59 -8.63
CA SER A 93 1.66 0.14 -9.31
C SER A 93 2.22 1.07 -10.40
N LEU A 94 3.33 1.75 -10.13
CA LEU A 94 4.05 2.56 -11.14
C LEU A 94 4.53 1.71 -12.31
N ALA A 95 5.08 0.53 -12.05
CA ALA A 95 5.50 -0.40 -13.10
C ALA A 95 4.31 -0.85 -13.96
N ARG A 96 3.18 -1.20 -13.34
CA ARG A 96 1.95 -1.57 -14.07
C ARG A 96 1.34 -0.40 -14.86
N ALA A 97 1.56 0.83 -14.40
CA ALA A 97 1.16 2.04 -15.12
C ALA A 97 2.07 2.38 -16.31
N GLY A 98 3.14 1.61 -16.53
CA GLY A 98 4.13 1.87 -17.58
C GLY A 98 5.15 2.95 -17.22
N ASN A 99 5.12 3.50 -16.01
CA ASN A 99 6.09 4.50 -15.55
C ASN A 99 7.34 3.81 -14.98
N VAL A 100 8.13 3.22 -15.88
CA VAL A 100 9.30 2.40 -15.52
C VAL A 100 10.36 3.19 -14.76
N ALA A 101 10.61 4.46 -15.15
CA ALA A 101 11.60 5.29 -14.47
C ALA A 101 11.24 5.54 -13.00
N ALA A 102 10.00 5.98 -12.75
CA ALA A 102 9.52 6.19 -11.38
C ALA A 102 9.41 4.89 -10.59
N ALA A 103 9.05 3.78 -11.24
CA ALA A 103 9.03 2.47 -10.60
C ALA A 103 10.43 2.05 -10.12
N ARG A 104 11.46 2.22 -10.95
CA ARG A 104 12.86 1.94 -10.58
C ARG A 104 13.27 2.73 -9.34
N THR A 105 13.08 4.04 -9.35
CA THR A 105 13.38 4.89 -8.19
C THR A 105 12.66 4.41 -6.93
N ALA A 106 11.36 4.08 -7.04
CA ALA A 106 10.58 3.61 -5.92
C ALA A 106 11.07 2.25 -5.37
N TYR A 107 11.54 1.33 -6.23
CA TYR A 107 12.17 0.08 -5.79
C TYR A 107 13.52 0.33 -5.13
N GLU A 108 14.35 1.23 -5.68
CA GLU A 108 15.65 1.60 -5.11
C GLU A 108 15.48 2.20 -3.72
N ASP A 109 14.52 3.11 -3.54
CA ASP A 109 14.17 3.69 -2.23
C ASP A 109 13.73 2.60 -1.23
N PHE A 110 12.90 1.66 -1.67
CA PHE A 110 12.48 0.53 -0.83
C PHE A 110 13.69 -0.34 -0.43
N LEU A 111 14.53 -0.72 -1.39
CA LEU A 111 15.68 -1.57 -1.15
C LEU A 111 16.73 -0.89 -0.27
N ALA A 112 16.90 0.43 -0.40
CA ALA A 112 17.79 1.20 0.45
C ALA A 112 17.37 1.20 1.92
N LEU A 113 16.07 1.25 2.20
CA LEU A 113 15.51 1.15 3.56
C LEU A 113 15.74 -0.23 4.18
N TRP A 114 15.82 -1.26 3.36
CA TRP A 114 15.94 -2.66 3.79
C TRP A 114 17.35 -3.23 3.59
N LYS A 115 18.37 -2.36 3.35
CA LYS A 115 19.75 -2.80 3.05
C LYS A 115 20.37 -3.65 4.15
N ASP A 116 20.02 -3.38 5.42
CA ASP A 116 20.54 -4.05 6.60
C ASP A 116 19.57 -5.13 7.16
N ALA A 117 18.51 -5.45 6.43
CA ALA A 117 17.57 -6.48 6.83
C ALA A 117 18.09 -7.89 6.51
N ASP A 118 17.61 -8.88 7.26
CA ASP A 118 17.94 -10.27 7.03
C ASP A 118 17.55 -10.70 5.60
N LEU A 119 18.43 -11.48 4.97
CA LEU A 119 18.27 -11.87 3.55
C LEU A 119 17.09 -12.80 3.30
N ASP A 120 16.58 -13.44 4.33
CA ASP A 120 15.46 -14.39 4.29
C ASP A 120 14.08 -13.73 4.43
N VAL A 121 14.02 -12.39 4.56
CA VAL A 121 12.75 -11.66 4.63
C VAL A 121 12.01 -11.75 3.29
N PRO A 122 10.83 -12.40 3.22
CA PRO A 122 10.15 -12.69 1.95
C PRO A 122 9.82 -11.46 1.11
N ILE A 123 9.45 -10.35 1.74
CA ILE A 123 9.11 -9.10 1.03
C ILE A 123 10.33 -8.52 0.30
N LEU A 124 11.54 -8.67 0.88
CA LEU A 124 12.78 -8.21 0.27
C LEU A 124 13.13 -9.04 -0.98
N ALA A 125 13.00 -10.37 -0.89
CA ALA A 125 13.22 -11.25 -2.02
C ALA A 125 12.24 -10.95 -3.17
N GLN A 126 10.97 -10.71 -2.86
CA GLN A 126 9.95 -10.31 -3.84
C GLN A 126 10.30 -8.97 -4.50
N ALA A 127 10.70 -7.96 -3.72
CA ALA A 127 11.05 -6.64 -4.25
C ALA A 127 12.25 -6.71 -5.20
N LYS A 128 13.28 -7.49 -4.87
CA LYS A 128 14.45 -7.72 -5.73
C LYS A 128 14.05 -8.41 -7.04
N ALA A 129 13.20 -9.43 -6.97
CA ALA A 129 12.71 -10.14 -8.15
C ALA A 129 11.85 -9.24 -9.06
N ASP A 130 11.01 -8.39 -8.48
CA ASP A 130 10.19 -7.44 -9.24
C ASP A 130 11.05 -6.35 -9.88
N TYR A 131 12.04 -5.81 -9.15
CA TYR A 131 12.97 -4.82 -9.69
C TYR A 131 13.80 -5.35 -10.86
N ALA A 132 14.26 -6.61 -10.78
CA ALA A 132 15.02 -7.23 -11.85
C ALA A 132 14.23 -7.33 -13.17
N LYS A 133 12.91 -7.40 -13.13
CA LYS A 133 12.06 -7.42 -14.34
C LYS A 133 12.00 -6.06 -15.06
N LEU A 134 12.46 -4.99 -14.42
CA LEU A 134 12.47 -3.64 -14.98
C LEU A 134 13.82 -3.28 -15.67
N GLN A 135 14.79 -4.18 -15.59
CA GLN A 135 16.09 -4.05 -16.24
C GLN A 135 16.02 -4.66 -17.65
#